data_5f9ff9808811b0f85ffc9e63e5046828
#
_entry.id   5f9ff9808811b0f85ffc9e63e5046828
#
_cell.length_a   1.000
_cell.length_b   1.000
_cell.length_c   1.000
_cell.angle_alpha   90.00
_cell.angle_beta   90.00
_cell.angle_gamma   90.00
#
_symmetry.space_group_name_H-M   'P 1'
#
loop_
_entity.id
_entity.type
_entity.pdbx_description
1 polymer ?
#
loop_
_entity_poly.entity_id
_entity_poly.type
_entity_poly.pdbx_seq_one_letter_code
_entity_poly.pdbx_strand_id
1 'polypeptide(L)'
;MSIEELTVVADHLLRIPRPDFEGRTQPYATREDLEDMLDRHKGTPGIRKARVALDRARVGSDSAPETRLRLALEDAGLPEPLLNVPTELGAGVVRQPDLSYPEQKVAVEYDGEGHSEVAQIVRDITREEDFVRAGWILVRISKRHMEKDAGRAVAKVRSVLSGRGWLRR
;
A
#
# COMPACT_ATOMS: atom_id res chain seq x y z
N MET A 1 12.50 -14.91 -9.90
CA MET A 1 11.72 -13.89 -9.19
C MET A 1 12.16 -13.84 -7.73
N SER A 2 12.27 -12.65 -7.15
CA SER A 2 12.47 -12.44 -5.70
C SER A 2 11.17 -12.71 -4.93
N ILE A 3 11.25 -12.78 -3.58
CA ILE A 3 10.05 -12.87 -2.73
C ILE A 3 9.19 -11.61 -2.91
N GLU A 4 9.80 -10.43 -2.99
CA GLU A 4 9.09 -9.17 -3.23
C GLU A 4 8.28 -9.20 -4.54
N GLU A 5 8.90 -9.59 -5.66
CA GLU A 5 8.20 -9.69 -6.95
C GLU A 5 7.04 -10.68 -6.90
N LEU A 6 7.22 -11.81 -6.22
CA LEU A 6 6.14 -12.79 -6.02
C LEU A 6 5.03 -12.24 -5.14
N THR A 7 5.36 -11.44 -4.11
CA THR A 7 4.35 -10.78 -3.27
C THR A 7 3.56 -9.74 -4.06
N VAL A 8 4.23 -8.96 -4.93
CA VAL A 8 3.55 -8.02 -5.83
C VAL A 8 2.54 -8.75 -6.73
N VAL A 9 2.93 -9.90 -7.29
CA VAL A 9 2.02 -10.73 -8.10
C VAL A 9 0.86 -11.25 -7.26
N ALA A 10 1.13 -11.75 -6.05
CA ALA A 10 0.09 -12.27 -5.16
C ALA A 10 -0.90 -11.16 -4.74
N ASP A 11 -0.43 -9.98 -4.35
CA ASP A 11 -1.28 -8.83 -4.04
C ASP A 11 -2.18 -8.48 -5.23
N HIS A 12 -1.61 -8.43 -6.44
CA HIS A 12 -2.38 -8.15 -7.66
C HIS A 12 -3.46 -9.20 -7.93
N LEU A 13 -3.18 -10.48 -7.71
CA LEU A 13 -4.16 -11.56 -7.91
C LEU A 13 -5.29 -11.50 -6.86
N LEU A 14 -4.96 -11.14 -5.63
CA LEU A 14 -5.90 -11.04 -4.50
C LEU A 14 -6.67 -9.71 -4.48
N ARG A 15 -6.25 -8.71 -5.24
CA ARG A 15 -6.82 -7.37 -5.23
C ARG A 15 -8.30 -7.38 -5.61
N ILE A 16 -9.11 -6.75 -4.76
CA ILE A 16 -10.53 -6.51 -5.08
C ILE A 16 -10.58 -5.42 -6.17
N PRO A 17 -11.18 -5.72 -7.33
CA PRO A 17 -11.22 -4.76 -8.43
C PRO A 17 -12.16 -3.59 -8.12
N ARG A 18 -11.95 -2.49 -8.85
CA ARG A 18 -12.87 -1.34 -8.86
C ARG A 18 -13.83 -1.50 -10.05
N PRO A 19 -15.08 -1.94 -9.84
CA PRO A 19 -15.99 -2.33 -10.94
C PRO A 19 -16.21 -1.22 -11.97
N ASP A 20 -16.29 0.03 -11.52
CA ASP A 20 -16.53 1.19 -12.39
C ASP A 20 -15.40 1.44 -13.39
N PHE A 21 -14.20 0.94 -13.13
CA PHE A 21 -13.02 1.14 -13.96
C PHE A 21 -12.54 -0.13 -14.65
N GLU A 22 -12.79 -1.30 -14.06
CA GLU A 22 -12.18 -2.56 -14.50
C GLU A 22 -13.17 -3.54 -15.12
N GLY A 23 -14.48 -3.29 -15.01
CA GLY A 23 -15.52 -4.15 -15.57
C GLY A 23 -15.62 -5.54 -14.94
N ARG A 24 -14.92 -5.80 -13.83
CA ARG A 24 -14.99 -7.05 -13.05
C ARG A 24 -15.30 -6.74 -11.58
N THR A 25 -15.90 -7.69 -10.88
CA THR A 25 -16.33 -7.55 -9.49
C THR A 25 -15.61 -8.48 -8.54
N GLN A 26 -14.83 -9.44 -9.06
CA GLN A 26 -14.12 -10.44 -8.27
C GLN A 26 -12.59 -10.33 -8.49
N PRO A 27 -11.76 -10.67 -7.50
CA PRO A 27 -10.33 -10.81 -7.68
C PRO A 27 -10.02 -11.91 -8.71
N TYR A 28 -8.79 -11.96 -9.19
CA TYR A 28 -8.33 -13.00 -10.09
C TYR A 28 -8.22 -14.36 -9.38
N ALA A 29 -7.90 -14.34 -8.09
CA ALA A 29 -7.83 -15.52 -7.24
C ALA A 29 -8.15 -15.15 -5.79
N THR A 30 -8.67 -16.11 -5.04
CA THR A 30 -8.75 -16.03 -3.59
C THR A 30 -7.42 -16.48 -2.97
N ARG A 31 -7.22 -16.21 -1.69
CA ARG A 31 -6.06 -16.76 -0.96
C ARG A 31 -6.06 -18.29 -0.97
N GLU A 32 -7.23 -18.89 -0.79
CA GLU A 32 -7.42 -20.35 -0.82
C GLU A 32 -7.02 -20.95 -2.18
N ASP A 33 -7.42 -20.32 -3.29
CA ASP A 33 -7.00 -20.75 -4.63
C ASP A 33 -5.48 -20.77 -4.79
N LEU A 34 -4.80 -19.75 -4.25
CA LEU A 34 -3.34 -19.67 -4.31
C LEU A 34 -2.66 -20.71 -3.38
N GLU A 35 -3.20 -20.94 -2.20
CA GLU A 35 -2.72 -21.98 -1.26
C GLU A 35 -2.87 -23.37 -1.90
N ASP A 36 -4.02 -23.69 -2.48
CA ASP A 36 -4.29 -24.94 -3.19
C ASP A 36 -3.35 -25.12 -4.38
N MET A 37 -3.08 -24.05 -5.13
CA MET A 37 -2.12 -24.10 -6.23
C MET A 37 -0.72 -24.44 -5.72
N LEU A 38 -0.27 -23.80 -4.65
CA LEU A 38 1.03 -24.08 -4.05
C LEU A 38 1.14 -25.51 -3.49
N ASP A 39 0.02 -26.03 -2.99
CA ASP A 39 -0.04 -27.41 -2.46
C ASP A 39 0.02 -28.46 -3.54
N ARG A 40 -0.59 -28.21 -4.68
CA ARG A 40 -0.53 -29.09 -5.86
C ARG A 40 0.87 -29.12 -6.49
N HIS A 41 1.69 -28.07 -6.28
CA HIS A 41 3.01 -27.94 -6.87
C HIS A 41 4.15 -28.13 -5.85
N LYS A 42 3.92 -28.91 -4.78
CA LYS A 42 4.95 -29.31 -3.81
C LYS A 42 6.15 -29.92 -4.52
N GLY A 43 7.34 -29.44 -4.25
CA GLY A 43 8.58 -29.91 -4.88
C GLY A 43 9.02 -29.13 -6.13
N THR A 44 8.21 -28.26 -6.68
CA THR A 44 8.60 -27.38 -7.78
C THR A 44 9.67 -26.37 -7.34
N PRO A 45 10.72 -26.12 -8.14
CA PRO A 45 11.70 -25.08 -7.84
C PRO A 45 11.03 -23.72 -7.60
N GLY A 46 11.38 -23.07 -6.49
CA GLY A 46 10.79 -21.76 -6.12
C GLY A 46 9.56 -21.81 -5.24
N ILE A 47 8.95 -22.98 -5.01
CA ILE A 47 7.73 -23.13 -4.21
C ILE A 47 7.86 -22.55 -2.79
N ARG A 48 9.04 -22.69 -2.16
CA ARG A 48 9.30 -22.12 -0.82
C ARG A 48 9.22 -20.60 -0.84
N LYS A 49 9.77 -19.95 -1.88
CA LYS A 49 9.70 -18.50 -2.03
C LYS A 49 8.25 -18.04 -2.28
N ALA A 50 7.50 -18.79 -3.06
CA ALA A 50 6.09 -18.49 -3.34
C ALA A 50 5.23 -18.59 -2.07
N ARG A 51 5.46 -19.55 -1.20
CA ARG A 51 4.79 -19.63 0.12
C ARG A 51 5.09 -18.42 0.98
N VAL A 52 6.37 -18.06 1.14
CA VAL A 52 6.76 -16.86 1.89
C VAL A 52 6.14 -15.60 1.29
N ALA A 53 6.07 -15.51 -0.03
CA ALA A 53 5.45 -14.38 -0.70
C ALA A 53 3.93 -14.31 -0.43
N LEU A 54 3.23 -15.46 -0.47
CA LEU A 54 1.81 -15.52 -0.16
C LEU A 54 1.52 -15.17 1.31
N ASP A 55 2.38 -15.60 2.25
CA ASP A 55 2.27 -15.22 3.68
C ASP A 55 2.37 -13.70 3.87
N ARG A 56 3.18 -13.04 3.05
CA ARG A 56 3.33 -11.59 3.03
C ARG A 56 2.28 -10.85 2.20
N ALA A 57 1.54 -11.55 1.38
CA ALA A 57 0.54 -10.93 0.52
C ALA A 57 -0.65 -10.38 1.32
N ARG A 58 -1.16 -9.24 0.86
CA ARG A 58 -2.32 -8.54 1.45
C ARG A 58 -3.32 -8.16 0.36
N VAL A 59 -4.58 -8.16 0.74
CA VAL A 59 -5.64 -7.54 -0.07
C VAL A 59 -5.60 -6.03 0.18
N GLY A 60 -5.70 -5.24 -0.88
CA GLY A 60 -5.86 -3.79 -0.76
C GLY A 60 -4.80 -2.96 -1.48
N SER A 61 -3.64 -3.51 -1.86
CA SER A 61 -2.70 -2.77 -2.73
C SER A 61 -3.24 -2.70 -4.16
N ASP A 62 -3.40 -1.50 -4.69
CA ASP A 62 -3.89 -1.28 -6.05
C ASP A 62 -2.78 -1.30 -7.11
N SER A 63 -1.53 -1.17 -6.69
CA SER A 63 -0.38 -1.13 -7.58
C SER A 63 0.88 -1.81 -7.03
N ALA A 64 1.78 -2.18 -7.93
CA ALA A 64 3.08 -2.74 -7.56
C ALA A 64 3.95 -1.80 -6.70
N PRO A 65 4.00 -0.47 -6.95
CA PRO A 65 4.70 0.46 -6.08
C PRO A 65 4.15 0.51 -4.65
N GLU A 66 2.83 0.44 -4.46
CA GLU A 66 2.20 0.40 -3.14
C GLU A 66 2.59 -0.85 -2.37
N THR A 67 2.54 -2.04 -3.02
CA THR A 67 3.03 -3.30 -2.43
C THR A 67 4.49 -3.18 -2.00
N ARG A 68 5.36 -2.65 -2.87
CA ARG A 68 6.79 -2.47 -2.55
C ARG A 68 7.01 -1.51 -1.40
N LEU A 69 6.27 -0.40 -1.37
CA LEU A 69 6.32 0.56 -0.27
C LEU A 69 5.92 -0.10 1.05
N ARG A 70 4.79 -0.80 1.08
CA ARG A 70 4.34 -1.56 2.25
C ARG A 70 5.41 -2.51 2.75
N LEU A 71 5.96 -3.35 1.85
CA LEU A 71 6.99 -4.33 2.20
C LEU A 71 8.24 -3.67 2.78
N ALA A 72 8.69 -2.54 2.20
CA ALA A 72 9.84 -1.80 2.69
C ALA A 72 9.60 -1.21 4.10
N LEU A 73 8.39 -0.73 4.37
CA LEU A 73 8.01 -0.22 5.70
C LEU A 73 7.97 -1.35 6.74
N GLU A 74 7.36 -2.50 6.40
CA GLU A 74 7.31 -3.69 7.25
C GLU A 74 8.73 -4.23 7.55
N ASP A 75 9.56 -4.40 6.52
CA ASP A 75 10.94 -4.90 6.67
C ASP A 75 11.81 -3.97 7.51
N ALA A 76 11.51 -2.67 7.51
CA ALA A 76 12.15 -1.69 8.38
C ALA A 76 11.60 -1.69 9.82
N GLY A 77 10.61 -2.52 10.14
CA GLY A 77 10.01 -2.66 11.46
C GLY A 77 9.03 -1.54 11.81
N LEU A 78 8.42 -0.89 10.82
CA LEU A 78 7.29 0.00 11.05
C LEU A 78 6.00 -0.83 11.25
N PRO A 79 4.96 -0.29 11.89
CA PRO A 79 3.70 -1.00 12.04
C PRO A 79 3.07 -1.31 10.68
N GLU A 80 2.28 -2.38 10.62
CA GLU A 80 1.53 -2.75 9.41
C GLU A 80 0.47 -1.68 9.11
N PRO A 81 0.46 -1.09 7.92
CA PRO A 81 -0.55 -0.10 7.54
C PRO A 81 -1.87 -0.77 7.13
N LEU A 82 -2.97 -0.05 7.21
CA LEU A 82 -4.18 -0.35 6.47
C LEU A 82 -3.99 0.05 5.00
N LEU A 83 -4.49 -0.77 4.07
CA LEU A 83 -4.29 -0.61 2.63
C LEU A 83 -5.58 -0.19 1.95
N ASN A 84 -5.58 0.96 1.30
CA ASN A 84 -6.71 1.45 0.52
C ASN A 84 -8.07 1.39 1.27
N VAL A 85 -8.04 1.66 2.60
CA VAL A 85 -9.25 1.67 3.42
C VAL A 85 -9.89 3.05 3.41
N PRO A 86 -11.20 3.14 3.09
CA PRO A 86 -11.93 4.41 3.23
C PRO A 86 -11.78 4.97 4.65
N THR A 87 -11.26 6.18 4.74
CA THR A 87 -10.98 6.89 5.99
C THR A 87 -11.90 8.09 6.09
N GLU A 88 -12.74 8.13 7.13
CA GLU A 88 -13.62 9.25 7.40
C GLU A 88 -12.83 10.37 8.08
N LEU A 89 -12.84 11.54 7.46
CA LEU A 89 -12.10 12.73 7.90
C LEU A 89 -13.00 13.75 8.63
N GLY A 90 -14.25 13.40 8.89
CA GLY A 90 -15.25 14.27 9.48
C GLY A 90 -16.06 15.08 8.45
N ALA A 91 -17.17 15.67 8.90
CA ALA A 91 -18.10 16.44 8.06
C ALA A 91 -18.56 15.69 6.77
N GLY A 92 -18.63 14.35 6.80
CA GLY A 92 -19.02 13.53 5.65
C GLY A 92 -17.94 13.40 4.57
N VAL A 93 -16.72 13.89 4.82
CA VAL A 93 -15.60 13.73 3.89
C VAL A 93 -14.93 12.38 4.11
N VAL A 94 -14.91 11.56 3.06
CA VAL A 94 -14.22 10.27 3.03
C VAL A 94 -13.08 10.34 2.02
N ARG A 95 -11.89 9.89 2.41
CA ARG A 95 -10.72 9.73 1.54
C ARG A 95 -10.17 8.33 1.67
N GLN A 96 -9.58 7.82 0.61
CA GLN A 96 -8.99 6.49 0.58
C GLN A 96 -7.50 6.64 0.21
N PRO A 97 -6.61 6.71 1.22
CA PRO A 97 -5.17 6.73 0.99
C PRO A 97 -4.65 5.34 0.65
N ASP A 98 -3.53 5.25 -0.07
CA ASP A 98 -2.91 3.96 -0.42
C ASP A 98 -2.53 3.17 0.84
N LEU A 99 -1.93 3.84 1.83
CA LEU A 99 -1.63 3.27 3.13
C LEU A 99 -2.07 4.24 4.24
N SER A 100 -2.53 3.71 5.37
CA SER A 100 -2.89 4.56 6.51
C SER A 100 -2.54 3.94 7.87
N TYR A 101 -2.29 4.83 8.83
CA TYR A 101 -2.06 4.53 10.24
C TYR A 101 -3.05 5.36 11.08
N PRO A 102 -4.27 4.87 11.29
CA PRO A 102 -5.34 5.64 11.92
C PRO A 102 -5.02 6.11 13.33
N GLU A 103 -4.34 5.27 14.13
CA GLU A 103 -3.96 5.63 15.51
C GLU A 103 -3.05 6.86 15.57
N GLN A 104 -2.15 7.00 14.59
CA GLN A 104 -1.24 8.13 14.47
C GLN A 104 -1.81 9.26 13.61
N LYS A 105 -2.96 9.04 12.95
CA LYS A 105 -3.54 9.94 11.95
C LYS A 105 -2.53 10.29 10.86
N VAL A 106 -1.92 9.26 10.27
CA VAL A 106 -0.97 9.38 9.16
C VAL A 106 -1.52 8.64 7.95
N ALA A 107 -1.61 9.34 6.84
CA ALA A 107 -1.91 8.80 5.52
C ALA A 107 -0.66 8.84 4.65
N VAL A 108 -0.45 7.82 3.84
CA VAL A 108 0.69 7.73 2.91
C VAL A 108 0.15 7.47 1.52
N GLU A 109 0.58 8.25 0.54
CA GLU A 109 0.23 8.10 -0.87
C GLU A 109 1.49 7.96 -1.72
N TYR A 110 1.45 7.02 -2.66
CA TYR A 110 2.47 6.87 -3.67
C TYR A 110 2.12 7.76 -4.87
N ASP A 111 2.91 8.79 -5.08
CA ASP A 111 2.79 9.70 -6.22
C ASP A 111 3.69 9.19 -7.36
N GLY A 112 3.10 8.48 -8.30
CA GLY A 112 3.74 8.10 -9.55
C GLY A 112 3.99 9.35 -10.42
N GLU A 113 5.07 9.37 -11.19
CA GLU A 113 5.33 10.43 -12.17
C GLU A 113 4.21 10.46 -13.21
N GLY A 114 3.21 11.31 -13.00
CA GLY A 114 2.16 11.64 -13.97
C GLY A 114 2.28 13.11 -14.37
N HIS A 115 2.06 13.41 -15.64
CA HIS A 115 1.87 14.80 -16.08
C HIS A 115 0.59 15.32 -15.43
N SER A 116 0.76 16.16 -14.40
CA SER A 116 -0.38 16.74 -13.69
C SER A 116 -1.02 17.85 -14.53
N GLU A 117 -2.21 17.57 -15.02
CA GLU A 117 -3.08 18.63 -15.54
C GLU A 117 -3.51 19.57 -14.39
N VAL A 118 -3.78 20.84 -14.69
CA VAL A 118 -4.18 21.85 -13.69
C VAL A 118 -5.34 21.37 -12.82
N ALA A 119 -6.31 20.66 -13.39
CA ALA A 119 -7.44 20.10 -12.67
C ALA A 119 -7.02 19.02 -11.63
N GLN A 120 -5.93 18.31 -11.88
CA GLN A 120 -5.39 17.34 -10.94
C GLN A 120 -4.69 18.02 -9.77
N ILE A 121 -3.92 19.08 -10.04
CA ILE A 121 -3.27 19.88 -8.99
C ILE A 121 -4.30 20.42 -8.00
N VAL A 122 -5.42 20.97 -8.49
CA VAL A 122 -6.50 21.48 -7.63
C VAL A 122 -7.10 20.36 -6.76
N ARG A 123 -7.37 19.19 -7.35
CA ARG A 123 -7.89 18.04 -6.60
C ARG A 123 -6.91 17.57 -5.52
N ASP A 124 -5.63 17.58 -5.83
CA ASP A 124 -4.56 17.16 -4.91
C ASP A 124 -4.41 18.13 -3.73
N ILE A 125 -4.52 19.44 -3.98
CA ILE A 125 -4.53 20.46 -2.93
C ILE A 125 -5.75 20.27 -2.01
N THR A 126 -6.95 20.14 -2.57
CA THR A 126 -8.18 19.93 -1.79
C THR A 126 -8.08 18.65 -0.96
N ARG A 127 -7.52 17.58 -1.52
CA ARG A 127 -7.32 16.32 -0.82
C ARG A 127 -6.38 16.47 0.38
N GLU A 128 -5.29 17.20 0.22
CA GLU A 128 -4.34 17.48 1.29
C GLU A 128 -4.97 18.34 2.39
N GLU A 129 -5.73 19.38 2.01
CA GLU A 129 -6.47 20.22 2.95
C GLU A 129 -7.48 19.43 3.80
N ASP A 130 -8.16 18.42 3.22
CA ASP A 130 -9.08 17.57 3.94
C ASP A 130 -8.38 16.76 5.04
N PHE A 131 -7.22 16.18 4.73
CA PHE A 131 -6.41 15.46 5.72
C PHE A 131 -5.93 16.41 6.84
N VAL A 132 -5.41 17.57 6.47
CA VAL A 132 -4.92 18.57 7.44
C VAL A 132 -6.05 19.05 8.35
N ARG A 133 -7.22 19.36 7.79
CA ARG A 133 -8.40 19.79 8.55
C ARG A 133 -8.87 18.74 9.56
N ALA A 134 -8.73 17.46 9.23
CA ALA A 134 -9.03 16.33 10.11
C ALA A 134 -7.92 16.03 11.13
N GLY A 135 -6.82 16.79 11.12
CA GLY A 135 -5.67 16.60 11.99
C GLY A 135 -4.76 15.43 11.57
N TRP A 136 -4.90 14.96 10.35
CA TRP A 136 -4.02 13.95 9.74
C TRP A 136 -2.80 14.59 9.09
N ILE A 137 -1.74 13.80 8.93
CA ILE A 137 -0.59 14.15 8.09
C ILE A 137 -0.63 13.27 6.85
N LEU A 138 -0.64 13.91 5.66
CA LEU A 138 -0.49 13.23 4.39
C LEU A 138 0.99 13.18 4.00
N VAL A 139 1.53 11.99 3.85
CA VAL A 139 2.92 11.73 3.44
C VAL A 139 2.94 11.28 1.98
N ARG A 140 3.42 12.11 1.08
CA ARG A 140 3.57 11.74 -0.34
C ARG A 140 4.91 11.08 -0.57
N ILE A 141 4.90 9.90 -1.19
CA ILE A 141 6.06 9.11 -1.56
C ILE A 141 6.16 9.08 -3.09
N SER A 142 7.21 9.61 -3.64
CA SER A 142 7.48 9.58 -5.07
C SER A 142 8.44 8.45 -5.45
N LYS A 143 8.56 8.17 -6.75
CA LYS A 143 9.51 7.19 -7.30
C LYS A 143 10.94 7.38 -6.76
N ARG A 144 11.40 8.64 -6.60
CA ARG A 144 12.73 8.94 -6.04
C ARG A 144 12.91 8.48 -4.60
N HIS A 145 11.84 8.44 -3.81
CA HIS A 145 11.88 7.92 -2.44
C HIS A 145 12.03 6.40 -2.42
N MET A 146 11.59 5.72 -3.49
CA MET A 146 11.65 4.27 -3.62
C MET A 146 13.00 3.75 -4.15
N GLU A 147 13.88 4.63 -4.62
CA GLU A 147 15.23 4.26 -5.03
C GLU A 147 16.05 3.70 -3.85
N LYS A 148 17.01 2.81 -4.12
CA LYS A 148 17.91 2.23 -3.12
C LYS A 148 17.16 1.61 -1.95
N ASP A 149 16.34 0.59 -2.26
CA ASP A 149 15.56 -0.19 -1.30
C ASP A 149 14.58 0.66 -0.46
N ALA A 150 14.02 1.72 -1.06
CA ALA A 150 13.04 2.61 -0.45
C ALA A 150 13.51 3.30 0.86
N GLY A 151 14.81 3.36 1.11
CA GLY A 151 15.35 3.89 2.37
C GLY A 151 14.87 5.32 2.71
N ARG A 152 14.69 6.18 1.69
CA ARG A 152 14.13 7.53 1.88
C ARG A 152 12.66 7.52 2.23
N ALA A 153 11.87 6.64 1.62
CA ALA A 153 10.46 6.47 1.95
C ALA A 153 10.29 6.01 3.39
N VAL A 154 11.05 4.98 3.79
CA VAL A 154 11.08 4.46 5.16
C VAL A 154 11.45 5.56 6.16
N ALA A 155 12.51 6.32 5.91
CA ALA A 155 12.94 7.40 6.80
C ALA A 155 11.86 8.48 6.96
N LYS A 156 11.20 8.86 5.86
CA LYS A 156 10.14 9.87 5.84
C LYS A 156 8.93 9.42 6.67
N VAL A 157 8.41 8.21 6.41
CA VAL A 157 7.25 7.68 7.13
C VAL A 157 7.57 7.45 8.61
N ARG A 158 8.74 6.88 8.92
CA ARG A 158 9.20 6.69 10.30
C ARG A 158 9.24 7.99 11.09
N SER A 159 9.81 9.05 10.51
CA SER A 159 9.90 10.37 11.15
C SER A 159 8.52 10.90 11.53
N VAL A 160 7.55 10.79 10.62
CA VAL A 160 6.18 11.27 10.85
C VAL A 160 5.48 10.41 11.91
N LEU A 161 5.58 9.08 11.84
CA LEU A 161 4.98 8.18 12.82
C LEU A 161 5.56 8.42 14.22
N SER A 162 6.89 8.59 14.34
CA SER A 162 7.55 8.89 15.62
C SER A 162 7.09 10.23 16.19
N GLY A 163 6.94 11.25 15.33
CA GLY A 163 6.38 12.55 15.74
C GLY A 163 4.93 12.49 16.19
N ARG A 164 4.22 11.41 15.85
CA ARG A 164 2.84 11.10 16.25
C ARG A 164 2.76 10.07 17.39
N GLY A 165 3.86 9.84 18.09
CA GLY A 165 3.91 9.00 19.29
C GLY A 165 4.11 7.51 19.05
N TRP A 166 4.36 7.09 17.80
CA TRP A 166 4.78 5.71 17.57
C TRP A 166 6.21 5.50 18.05
N LEU A 167 6.39 4.51 18.92
CA LEU A 167 7.68 4.09 19.42
C LEU A 167 7.99 2.68 18.90
N ARG A 168 9.18 2.49 18.36
CA ARG A 168 9.65 1.15 17.99
C ARG A 168 9.77 0.31 19.28
N ARG A 169 9.00 -0.76 19.34
CA ARG A 169 9.13 -1.78 20.39
C ARG A 169 10.29 -2.70 20.12
#